data_91b0a607698b4d670c0741876dad8207
#
_entry.id   91b0a607698b4d670c0741876dad8207
#
_cell.length_a   1.000
_cell.length_b   1.000
_cell.length_c   1.000
_cell.angle_alpha   90.00
_cell.angle_beta   90.00
_cell.angle_gamma   90.00
#
_symmetry.space_group_name_H-M   'P 1'
#
loop_
_entity.id
_entity.type
_entity.pdbx_description
1 polymer ?
#
loop_
_entity_poly.entity_id
_entity_poly.type
_entity_poly.pdbx_seq_one_letter_code
_entity_poly.pdbx_strand_id
1 'polypeptide(L)'
;MPLKRISLFVIVCTFVYSTHAQAFKVIAFYTAKEDQAHISYVHEANRFFPEIAKQYNFTYDSTNDWSNLNEQFLSNYQVVLFLDTRPEDPAQRAAFKKYMEHGGAWMGFHFAGFALTPSAYNEDWDWYHNDFIGAGQYKGNTWRPTSAILRVESPGHLSVKRLPETFKSSPNEWYSWEKDLTKNPDIQILLSIDSTSFPLGTGPKLYEIWHSGYYPVAWTNKKYKMIYDNMGHNDIDYEHGTNKELSFQFDNEIQNRFIIDALLWLGTGK
;
A
#
# COMPACT_ATOMS: atom_id res chain seq x y z
N MET A 1 34.28 -71.32 -10.54
CA MET A 1 34.16 -70.24 -9.50
C MET A 1 33.29 -69.16 -10.03
N PRO A 2 32.08 -68.85 -9.45
CA PRO A 2 31.22 -67.76 -9.94
C PRO A 2 31.60 -66.45 -9.22
N LEU A 3 31.87 -65.42 -10.00
CA LEU A 3 32.05 -64.03 -9.51
C LEU A 3 30.73 -63.49 -8.92
N LYS A 4 30.74 -63.15 -7.64
CA LYS A 4 29.63 -62.39 -7.00
C LYS A 4 29.71 -60.88 -7.42
N ARG A 5 28.70 -60.46 -8.15
CA ARG A 5 28.52 -59.02 -8.41
C ARG A 5 27.97 -58.32 -7.13
N ILE A 6 28.76 -57.42 -6.59
CA ILE A 6 28.35 -56.55 -5.49
C ILE A 6 27.69 -55.31 -6.13
N SER A 7 26.37 -55.15 -5.97
CA SER A 7 25.66 -53.95 -6.38
C SER A 7 25.77 -52.91 -5.27
N LEU A 8 26.46 -51.79 -5.55
CA LEU A 8 26.60 -50.67 -4.66
C LEU A 8 25.33 -49.81 -4.80
N PHE A 9 24.48 -49.79 -3.77
CA PHE A 9 23.34 -48.90 -3.69
C PHE A 9 23.83 -47.55 -3.17
N VAL A 10 23.84 -46.51 -4.04
CA VAL A 10 24.11 -45.13 -3.64
C VAL A 10 22.78 -44.50 -3.18
N ILE A 11 22.62 -44.29 -1.88
CA ILE A 11 21.51 -43.55 -1.31
C ILE A 11 21.79 -42.06 -1.50
N VAL A 12 21.11 -41.40 -2.44
CA VAL A 12 21.14 -39.96 -2.61
C VAL A 12 20.17 -39.34 -1.60
N CYS A 13 20.72 -38.86 -0.49
CA CYS A 13 19.95 -38.02 0.45
C CYS A 13 19.73 -36.62 -0.15
N THR A 14 18.56 -36.37 -0.71
CA THR A 14 18.13 -35.03 -1.09
C THR A 14 17.78 -34.23 0.16
N PHE A 15 18.66 -33.34 0.59
CA PHE A 15 18.32 -32.35 1.60
C PHE A 15 17.35 -31.33 0.99
N VAL A 16 16.09 -31.42 1.36
CA VAL A 16 15.09 -30.37 1.09
C VAL A 16 15.39 -29.22 2.05
N TYR A 17 16.10 -28.21 1.56
CA TYR A 17 16.22 -26.95 2.29
C TYR A 17 14.85 -26.26 2.27
N SER A 18 14.10 -26.40 3.36
CA SER A 18 12.94 -25.58 3.61
C SER A 18 13.46 -24.15 3.91
N THR A 19 13.46 -23.29 2.90
CA THR A 19 13.72 -21.87 3.13
C THR A 19 12.50 -21.30 3.85
N HIS A 20 12.53 -21.31 5.17
CA HIS A 20 11.57 -20.52 5.95
C HIS A 20 11.81 -19.07 5.57
N ALA A 21 10.82 -18.42 4.96
CA ALA A 21 10.85 -16.98 4.80
C ALA A 21 11.09 -16.37 6.19
N GLN A 22 12.03 -15.44 6.28
CA GLN A 22 12.34 -14.79 7.56
C GLN A 22 11.08 -14.08 8.04
N ALA A 23 10.59 -14.44 9.23
CA ALA A 23 9.46 -13.78 9.85
C ALA A 23 9.79 -12.30 10.09
N PHE A 24 8.91 -11.39 9.73
CA PHE A 24 9.03 -9.96 9.95
C PHE A 24 7.81 -9.43 10.72
N LYS A 25 7.93 -8.24 11.29
CA LYS A 25 6.88 -7.60 12.06
C LYS A 25 6.38 -6.35 11.36
N VAL A 26 5.08 -6.21 11.31
CA VAL A 26 4.35 -5.08 10.74
C VAL A 26 3.62 -4.35 11.86
N ILE A 27 3.74 -3.03 11.90
CA ILE A 27 2.89 -2.16 12.72
C ILE A 27 2.05 -1.24 11.84
N ALA A 28 0.76 -1.21 12.04
CA ALA A 28 -0.15 -0.30 11.37
C ALA A 28 -0.58 0.83 12.31
N PHE A 29 -0.40 2.08 11.84
CA PHE A 29 -0.92 3.28 12.48
C PHE A 29 -2.18 3.74 11.77
N TYR A 30 -3.18 4.15 12.54
CA TYR A 30 -4.45 4.65 12.04
C TYR A 30 -5.07 5.67 12.98
N THR A 31 -6.03 6.44 12.50
CA THR A 31 -6.78 7.40 13.30
C THR A 31 -8.22 6.93 13.49
N ALA A 32 -8.87 6.45 12.44
CA ALA A 32 -10.26 6.01 12.41
C ALA A 32 -11.20 7.06 13.04
N LYS A 33 -11.09 8.32 12.60
CA LYS A 33 -11.90 9.44 13.08
C LYS A 33 -12.47 10.21 11.90
N GLU A 34 -13.56 10.94 12.17
CA GLU A 34 -14.20 11.92 11.30
C GLU A 34 -14.87 11.31 10.06
N ASP A 35 -14.13 10.82 9.10
CA ASP A 35 -14.67 10.28 7.85
C ASP A 35 -15.02 8.79 7.97
N GLN A 36 -16.31 8.47 7.79
CA GLN A 36 -16.81 7.11 7.92
C GLN A 36 -16.24 6.14 6.87
N ALA A 37 -15.86 6.63 5.70
CA ALA A 37 -15.23 5.79 4.69
C ALA A 37 -13.83 5.34 5.12
N HIS A 38 -13.06 6.26 5.72
CA HIS A 38 -11.76 5.91 6.31
C HIS A 38 -11.91 4.98 7.53
N ILE A 39 -12.89 5.25 8.41
CA ILE A 39 -13.17 4.39 9.58
C ILE A 39 -13.51 2.97 9.13
N SER A 40 -14.42 2.83 8.17
CA SER A 40 -14.83 1.55 7.60
C SER A 40 -13.66 0.77 6.99
N TYR A 41 -12.82 1.46 6.21
CA TYR A 41 -11.59 0.88 5.65
C TYR A 41 -10.64 0.37 6.74
N VAL A 42 -10.39 1.18 7.78
CA VAL A 42 -9.50 0.77 8.90
C VAL A 42 -10.03 -0.49 9.60
N HIS A 43 -11.34 -0.58 9.83
CA HIS A 43 -11.94 -1.76 10.45
C HIS A 43 -11.81 -2.99 9.55
N GLU A 44 -12.02 -2.85 8.24
CA GLU A 44 -11.81 -3.95 7.28
C GLU A 44 -10.33 -4.35 7.22
N ALA A 45 -9.41 -3.40 7.13
CA ALA A 45 -7.97 -3.65 7.12
C ALA A 45 -7.50 -4.41 8.37
N ASN A 46 -7.99 -4.02 9.54
CA ASN A 46 -7.68 -4.71 10.81
C ASN A 46 -8.33 -6.10 10.96
N ARG A 47 -9.23 -6.49 10.08
CA ARG A 47 -9.66 -7.89 9.92
C ARG A 47 -8.78 -8.63 8.89
N PHE A 48 -8.47 -7.99 7.78
CA PHE A 48 -7.71 -8.58 6.68
C PHE A 48 -6.24 -8.86 7.03
N PHE A 49 -5.50 -7.87 7.52
CA PHE A 49 -4.07 -8.02 7.76
C PHE A 49 -3.70 -9.10 8.77
N PRO A 50 -4.41 -9.31 9.90
CA PRO A 50 -4.14 -10.44 10.78
C PRO A 50 -4.30 -11.82 10.13
N GLU A 51 -5.25 -11.96 9.19
CA GLU A 51 -5.47 -13.24 8.50
C GLU A 51 -4.32 -13.54 7.52
N ILE A 52 -3.90 -12.53 6.72
CA ILE A 52 -2.75 -12.73 5.83
C ILE A 52 -1.44 -12.88 6.61
N ALA A 53 -1.30 -12.26 7.77
CA ALA A 53 -0.13 -12.43 8.63
C ALA A 53 0.05 -13.89 9.05
N LYS A 54 -1.02 -14.56 9.47
CA LYS A 54 -1.00 -16.00 9.76
C LYS A 54 -0.64 -16.83 8.52
N GLN A 55 -1.23 -16.51 7.37
CA GLN A 55 -1.03 -17.26 6.13
C GLN A 55 0.40 -17.15 5.60
N TYR A 56 1.02 -15.96 5.74
CA TYR A 56 2.32 -15.65 5.15
C TYR A 56 3.46 -15.55 6.18
N ASN A 57 3.21 -15.98 7.42
CA ASN A 57 4.21 -16.08 8.48
C ASN A 57 4.92 -14.76 8.81
N PHE A 58 4.14 -13.70 9.07
CA PHE A 58 4.63 -12.46 9.66
C PHE A 58 3.74 -12.06 10.85
N THR A 59 4.18 -11.09 11.65
CA THR A 59 3.40 -10.56 12.77
C THR A 59 2.76 -9.24 12.35
N TYR A 60 1.49 -9.06 12.69
CA TYR A 60 0.77 -7.80 12.49
C TYR A 60 0.27 -7.26 13.82
N ASP A 61 0.65 -6.04 14.11
CA ASP A 61 0.14 -5.22 15.21
C ASP A 61 -0.48 -3.95 14.66
N SER A 62 -1.43 -3.35 15.36
CA SER A 62 -2.02 -2.06 14.97
C SER A 62 -2.26 -1.17 16.18
N THR A 63 -2.21 0.14 15.98
CA THR A 63 -2.42 1.13 17.04
C THR A 63 -3.00 2.43 16.50
N ASN A 64 -3.87 3.06 17.29
CA ASN A 64 -4.35 4.43 17.09
C ASN A 64 -3.66 5.42 18.06
N ASP A 65 -2.72 4.94 18.84
CA ASP A 65 -1.87 5.77 19.69
C ASP A 65 -0.60 6.18 18.93
N TRP A 66 -0.63 7.36 18.35
CA TRP A 66 0.47 7.93 17.58
C TRP A 66 1.71 8.27 18.44
N SER A 67 1.61 8.30 19.77
CA SER A 67 2.77 8.44 20.64
C SER A 67 3.76 7.27 20.52
N ASN A 68 3.28 6.13 20.02
CA ASN A 68 4.12 4.97 19.68
C ASN A 68 4.96 5.20 18.41
N LEU A 69 4.69 6.25 17.62
CA LEU A 69 5.53 6.59 16.47
C LEU A 69 6.81 7.28 16.93
N ASN A 70 7.69 6.53 17.57
CA ASN A 70 8.98 6.95 18.08
C ASN A 70 10.07 5.91 17.77
N GLU A 71 11.35 6.32 17.82
CA GLU A 71 12.47 5.47 17.41
C GLU A 71 12.54 4.16 18.17
N GLN A 72 12.31 4.18 19.49
CA GLN A 72 12.42 3.00 20.33
C GLN A 72 11.32 1.97 19.96
N PHE A 73 10.09 2.41 19.75
CA PHE A 73 9.00 1.52 19.39
C PHE A 73 9.19 0.98 17.97
N LEU A 74 9.50 1.86 17.00
CA LEU A 74 9.69 1.49 15.59
C LEU A 74 10.85 0.51 15.38
N SER A 75 11.85 0.50 16.26
CA SER A 75 12.98 -0.44 16.17
C SER A 75 12.55 -1.93 16.26
N ASN A 76 11.35 -2.21 16.74
CA ASN A 76 10.81 -3.56 16.85
C ASN A 76 10.14 -4.06 15.56
N TYR A 77 9.96 -3.20 14.55
CA TYR A 77 9.18 -3.50 13.35
C TYR A 77 9.99 -3.27 12.07
N GLN A 78 9.83 -4.15 11.10
CA GLN A 78 10.44 -4.05 9.79
C GLN A 78 9.60 -3.23 8.82
N VAL A 79 8.27 -3.22 9.00
CA VAL A 79 7.34 -2.53 8.11
C VAL A 79 6.37 -1.68 8.94
N VAL A 80 6.20 -0.44 8.53
CA VAL A 80 5.19 0.49 9.06
C VAL A 80 4.09 0.67 8.02
N LEU A 81 2.83 0.56 8.42
CA LEU A 81 1.68 0.91 7.59
C LEU A 81 1.03 2.19 8.10
N PHE A 82 0.60 3.05 7.18
CA PHE A 82 -0.34 4.13 7.46
C PHE A 82 -1.65 3.81 6.74
N LEU A 83 -2.70 3.51 7.50
CA LEU A 83 -3.95 2.99 6.94
C LEU A 83 -4.88 4.09 6.42
N ASP A 84 -5.00 5.20 7.13
CA ASP A 84 -5.98 6.25 6.81
C ASP A 84 -5.44 7.67 6.95
N THR A 85 -4.24 7.82 7.48
CA THR A 85 -3.63 9.14 7.71
C THR A 85 -2.12 9.01 7.93
N ARG A 86 -1.49 10.08 8.36
CA ARG A 86 -0.07 10.21 8.67
C ARG A 86 0.14 11.05 9.93
N PRO A 87 1.34 11.04 10.54
CA PRO A 87 1.59 11.80 11.77
C PRO A 87 1.52 13.31 11.53
N GLU A 88 0.95 14.02 12.49
CA GLU A 88 0.90 15.49 12.52
C GLU A 88 1.98 16.09 13.42
N ASP A 89 2.31 15.41 14.51
CA ASP A 89 3.30 15.86 15.48
C ASP A 89 4.73 15.89 14.87
N PRO A 90 5.48 17.00 15.01
CA PRO A 90 6.82 17.13 14.45
C PRO A 90 7.83 16.08 14.95
N ALA A 91 7.73 15.64 16.21
CA ALA A 91 8.62 14.62 16.75
C ALA A 91 8.32 13.25 16.15
N GLN A 92 7.05 12.92 15.97
CA GLN A 92 6.62 11.69 15.28
C GLN A 92 7.07 11.69 13.80
N ARG A 93 6.94 12.83 13.11
CA ARG A 93 7.43 13.02 11.74
C ARG A 93 8.94 12.81 11.64
N ALA A 94 9.70 13.37 12.59
CA ALA A 94 11.14 13.19 12.65
C ALA A 94 11.54 11.72 12.91
N ALA A 95 10.85 11.05 13.84
CA ALA A 95 11.09 9.65 14.15
C ALA A 95 10.79 8.73 12.94
N PHE A 96 9.70 8.97 12.23
CA PHE A 96 9.37 8.21 11.02
C PHE A 96 10.40 8.46 9.92
N LYS A 97 10.77 9.70 9.66
CA LYS A 97 11.81 10.03 8.66
C LYS A 97 13.11 9.30 8.97
N LYS A 98 13.56 9.35 10.22
CA LYS A 98 14.75 8.64 10.67
C LYS A 98 14.63 7.12 10.50
N TYR A 99 13.49 6.54 10.83
CA TYR A 99 13.22 5.11 10.59
C TYR A 99 13.40 4.74 9.12
N MET A 100 12.84 5.53 8.19
CA MET A 100 12.99 5.30 6.76
C MET A 100 14.43 5.47 6.25
N GLU A 101 15.14 6.47 6.74
CA GLU A 101 16.56 6.73 6.41
C GLU A 101 17.50 5.64 6.92
N HIS A 102 17.10 4.89 7.95
CA HIS A 102 17.85 3.75 8.48
C HIS A 102 17.40 2.39 7.90
N GLY A 103 16.68 2.39 6.80
CA GLY A 103 16.32 1.18 6.07
C GLY A 103 15.03 0.51 6.53
N GLY A 104 14.20 1.21 7.29
CA GLY A 104 12.82 0.79 7.57
C GLY A 104 12.00 0.70 6.29
N ALA A 105 10.91 -0.03 6.32
CA ALA A 105 10.01 -0.17 5.18
C ALA A 105 8.62 0.38 5.51
N TRP A 106 7.93 0.89 4.48
CA TRP A 106 6.63 1.53 4.67
C TRP A 106 5.66 1.23 3.52
N MET A 107 4.37 1.10 3.87
CA MET A 107 3.28 1.16 2.93
C MET A 107 2.18 2.10 3.45
N GLY A 108 1.77 3.03 2.62
CA GLY A 108 0.70 3.96 2.96
C GLY A 108 -0.44 3.87 1.97
N PHE A 109 -1.65 4.00 2.50
CA PHE A 109 -2.86 3.86 1.73
C PHE A 109 -3.58 5.20 1.62
N HIS A 110 -4.07 5.50 0.42
CA HIS A 110 -5.02 6.56 0.10
C HIS A 110 -4.71 7.89 0.81
N PHE A 111 -5.47 8.25 1.86
CA PHE A 111 -5.33 9.50 2.58
C PHE A 111 -3.97 9.67 3.28
N ALA A 112 -3.20 8.59 3.44
CA ALA A 112 -1.82 8.71 3.91
C ALA A 112 -0.94 9.59 3.00
N GLY A 113 -1.30 9.72 1.72
CA GLY A 113 -0.61 10.63 0.77
C GLY A 113 -1.21 12.02 0.66
N PHE A 114 -2.36 12.28 1.25
CA PHE A 114 -3.07 13.55 1.07
C PHE A 114 -2.30 14.76 1.62
N ALA A 115 -2.22 15.82 0.84
CA ALA A 115 -1.67 17.12 1.25
C ALA A 115 -2.24 18.28 0.43
N LEU A 116 -2.47 19.38 1.11
CA LEU A 116 -2.79 20.68 0.53
C LEU A 116 -1.84 21.75 1.08
N THR A 117 -1.35 22.63 0.23
CA THR A 117 -0.52 23.78 0.63
C THR A 117 -1.06 25.07 0.01
N PRO A 118 -1.32 26.14 0.79
CA PRO A 118 -1.30 26.15 2.26
C PRO A 118 -2.42 25.28 2.82
N SER A 119 -2.14 24.54 3.89
CA SER A 119 -3.12 23.71 4.57
C SER A 119 -3.68 24.41 5.81
N ALA A 120 -4.99 24.30 6.04
CA ALA A 120 -5.61 24.65 7.30
C ALA A 120 -5.33 23.61 8.40
N TYR A 121 -4.79 22.49 8.01
CA TYR A 121 -4.43 21.34 8.86
C TYR A 121 -2.91 21.22 8.96
N ASN A 122 -2.40 20.71 10.06
CA ASN A 122 -0.98 20.46 10.24
C ASN A 122 -0.49 19.22 9.44
N GLU A 123 -1.04 19.04 8.25
CA GLU A 123 -0.83 17.85 7.42
C GLU A 123 0.33 17.97 6.44
N ASP A 124 0.73 19.23 6.13
CA ASP A 124 1.81 19.46 5.21
C ASP A 124 3.15 19.03 5.83
N TRP A 125 3.85 18.21 5.08
CA TRP A 125 5.15 17.67 5.47
C TRP A 125 6.02 17.56 4.23
N ASP A 126 6.82 18.59 3.96
CA ASP A 126 7.55 18.81 2.71
C ASP A 126 8.36 17.59 2.27
N TRP A 127 9.25 17.09 3.14
CA TRP A 127 10.02 15.89 2.85
C TRP A 127 9.13 14.70 2.44
N TYR A 128 8.02 14.47 3.17
CA TYR A 128 7.15 13.34 2.96
C TYR A 128 6.43 13.40 1.61
N HIS A 129 5.88 14.54 1.25
CA HIS A 129 5.11 14.70 0.02
C HIS A 129 6.01 14.89 -1.21
N ASN A 130 7.12 15.60 -1.07
CA ASN A 130 7.96 15.99 -2.19
C ASN A 130 9.12 15.04 -2.49
N ASP A 131 9.77 14.50 -1.44
CA ASP A 131 10.95 13.64 -1.59
C ASP A 131 10.62 12.16 -1.39
N PHE A 132 9.81 11.84 -0.38
CA PHE A 132 9.53 10.47 0.01
C PHE A 132 8.44 9.84 -0.86
N ILE A 133 7.23 10.40 -0.88
CA ILE A 133 6.13 9.98 -1.79
C ILE A 133 6.39 10.49 -3.20
N GLY A 134 6.93 11.72 -3.34
CA GLY A 134 7.32 12.30 -4.62
C GLY A 134 6.17 12.88 -5.45
N ALA A 135 4.94 12.81 -4.97
CA ALA A 135 3.72 13.21 -5.69
C ALA A 135 3.35 14.69 -5.54
N GLY A 136 3.98 15.39 -4.56
CA GLY A 136 3.57 16.74 -4.20
C GLY A 136 2.21 16.76 -3.54
N GLN A 137 1.41 17.75 -3.87
CA GLN A 137 0.09 17.95 -3.30
C GLN A 137 -0.99 17.13 -3.99
N TYR A 138 -2.05 16.84 -3.26
CA TYR A 138 -3.31 16.39 -3.83
C TYR A 138 -3.85 17.46 -4.79
N LYS A 139 -4.34 17.04 -5.95
CA LYS A 139 -4.90 17.92 -6.97
C LYS A 139 -6.41 17.79 -7.10
N GLY A 140 -6.93 16.57 -7.04
CA GLY A 140 -8.35 16.28 -7.16
C GLY A 140 -8.63 14.80 -6.99
N ASN A 141 -9.90 14.46 -6.86
CA ASN A 141 -10.38 13.09 -6.73
C ASN A 141 -11.61 12.84 -7.59
N THR A 142 -11.96 11.58 -7.76
CA THR A 142 -13.17 11.21 -8.52
C THR A 142 -14.46 11.46 -7.77
N TRP A 143 -14.40 11.69 -6.45
CA TRP A 143 -15.57 11.74 -5.57
C TRP A 143 -16.56 10.60 -5.86
N ARG A 144 -17.03 9.89 -4.87
CA ARG A 144 -17.66 8.57 -4.88
C ARG A 144 -16.75 7.49 -5.46
N PRO A 145 -16.61 6.42 -4.73
CA PRO A 145 -15.78 5.30 -5.18
C PRO A 145 -16.29 4.72 -6.51
N THR A 146 -15.34 4.50 -7.42
CA THR A 146 -15.60 3.85 -8.71
C THR A 146 -14.49 2.87 -9.05
N SER A 147 -14.87 1.75 -9.69
CA SER A 147 -13.89 0.79 -10.19
C SER A 147 -13.18 1.31 -11.43
N ALA A 148 -11.91 0.99 -11.57
CA ALA A 148 -11.14 1.24 -12.78
C ALA A 148 -10.44 -0.03 -13.25
N ILE A 149 -10.09 -0.10 -14.53
CA ILE A 149 -9.11 -1.06 -15.01
C ILE A 149 -7.74 -0.52 -14.66
N LEU A 150 -6.97 -1.28 -13.91
CA LEU A 150 -5.59 -0.94 -13.57
C LEU A 150 -4.63 -1.68 -14.50
N ARG A 151 -3.56 -0.99 -14.90
CA ARG A 151 -2.47 -1.51 -15.71
C ARG A 151 -1.21 -1.67 -14.87
N VAL A 152 -0.53 -2.80 -15.05
CA VAL A 152 0.79 -3.05 -14.46
C VAL A 152 1.86 -2.34 -15.30
N GLU A 153 2.54 -1.36 -14.70
CA GLU A 153 3.56 -0.55 -15.38
C GLU A 153 4.99 -1.11 -15.21
N SER A 154 5.22 -1.85 -14.15
CA SER A 154 6.55 -2.40 -13.81
C SER A 154 6.49 -3.90 -13.56
N PRO A 155 6.24 -4.75 -14.58
CA PRO A 155 5.98 -6.19 -14.38
C PRO A 155 7.17 -6.97 -13.80
N GLY A 156 8.37 -6.39 -13.81
CA GLY A 156 9.56 -6.96 -13.16
C GLY A 156 9.64 -6.72 -11.66
N HIS A 157 8.83 -5.80 -11.09
CA HIS A 157 8.84 -5.53 -9.67
C HIS A 157 8.07 -6.62 -8.91
N LEU A 158 8.61 -7.07 -7.78
CA LEU A 158 8.09 -8.23 -7.05
C LEU A 158 6.64 -8.04 -6.57
N SER A 159 6.23 -6.83 -6.21
CA SER A 159 4.86 -6.55 -5.75
C SER A 159 3.79 -6.70 -6.83
N VAL A 160 4.15 -6.66 -8.11
CA VAL A 160 3.21 -6.75 -9.24
C VAL A 160 3.50 -7.92 -10.18
N LYS A 161 4.59 -8.65 -9.96
CA LYS A 161 5.06 -9.71 -10.85
C LYS A 161 4.03 -10.83 -11.09
N ARG A 162 3.17 -11.09 -10.11
CA ARG A 162 2.14 -12.14 -10.18
C ARG A 162 0.78 -11.63 -10.66
N LEU A 163 0.65 -10.34 -10.98
CA LEU A 163 -0.58 -9.75 -11.48
C LEU A 163 -0.72 -9.96 -13.00
N PRO A 164 -1.94 -10.01 -13.53
CA PRO A 164 -2.18 -9.90 -14.96
C PRO A 164 -1.79 -8.49 -15.44
N GLU A 165 -1.56 -8.33 -16.74
CA GLU A 165 -1.19 -7.03 -17.36
C GLU A 165 -2.20 -5.92 -16.99
N THR A 166 -3.48 -6.28 -16.97
CA THR A 166 -4.56 -5.39 -16.52
C THR A 166 -5.54 -6.16 -15.65
N PHE A 167 -6.18 -5.45 -14.71
CA PHE A 167 -7.26 -6.01 -13.88
C PHE A 167 -8.23 -4.94 -13.42
N LYS A 168 -9.46 -5.34 -13.11
CA LYS A 168 -10.46 -4.44 -12.55
C LYS A 168 -10.26 -4.34 -11.04
N SER A 169 -10.19 -3.11 -10.53
CA SER A 169 -10.11 -2.82 -9.09
C SER A 169 -11.47 -2.97 -8.39
N SER A 170 -11.46 -3.03 -7.06
CA SER A 170 -12.59 -2.60 -6.25
C SER A 170 -12.90 -1.13 -6.54
N PRO A 171 -14.10 -0.62 -6.25
CA PRO A 171 -14.34 0.82 -6.28
C PRO A 171 -13.39 1.55 -5.33
N ASN A 172 -12.82 2.65 -5.77
CA ASN A 172 -11.95 3.52 -4.98
C ASN A 172 -12.26 4.98 -5.30
N GLU A 173 -12.05 5.86 -4.33
CA GLU A 173 -11.93 7.29 -4.58
C GLU A 173 -10.51 7.55 -5.08
N TRP A 174 -10.36 7.78 -6.36
CA TRP A 174 -9.06 7.97 -7.00
C TRP A 174 -8.56 9.39 -6.80
N TYR A 175 -7.32 9.53 -6.29
CA TYR A 175 -6.62 10.80 -6.21
C TYR A 175 -5.75 11.05 -7.43
N SER A 176 -5.70 12.30 -7.87
CA SER A 176 -4.70 12.82 -8.78
C SER A 176 -3.75 13.77 -8.06
N TRP A 177 -2.55 13.93 -8.59
CA TRP A 177 -1.44 14.59 -7.92
C TRP A 177 -0.94 15.79 -8.71
N GLU A 178 -0.32 16.74 -8.00
CA GLU A 178 0.24 17.94 -8.59
C GLU A 178 1.43 17.61 -9.50
N LYS A 179 2.33 16.76 -9.02
CA LYS A 179 3.54 16.42 -9.73
C LYS A 179 3.33 15.28 -10.71
N ASP A 180 3.94 15.41 -11.87
CA ASP A 180 4.06 14.33 -12.85
C ASP A 180 5.13 13.33 -12.36
N LEU A 181 4.69 12.24 -11.79
CA LEU A 181 5.56 11.18 -11.25
C LEU A 181 6.47 10.55 -12.30
N THR A 182 6.11 10.62 -13.60
CA THR A 182 6.96 10.09 -14.68
C THR A 182 8.26 10.88 -14.87
N LYS A 183 8.27 12.12 -14.41
CA LYS A 183 9.45 13.00 -14.46
C LYS A 183 10.37 12.86 -13.26
N ASN A 184 9.95 12.16 -12.23
CA ASN A 184 10.78 11.91 -11.07
C ASN A 184 11.61 10.62 -11.27
N PRO A 185 12.93 10.71 -11.45
CA PRO A 185 13.79 9.55 -11.73
C PRO A 185 13.87 8.57 -10.55
N ASP A 186 13.52 9.01 -9.34
CA ASP A 186 13.52 8.19 -8.14
C ASP A 186 12.23 7.36 -8.01
N ILE A 187 11.17 7.71 -8.70
CA ILE A 187 9.89 7.01 -8.65
C ILE A 187 9.85 5.89 -9.70
N GLN A 188 9.33 4.74 -9.27
CA GLN A 188 8.96 3.64 -10.15
C GLN A 188 7.47 3.37 -9.98
N ILE A 189 6.72 3.63 -11.04
CA ILE A 189 5.27 3.41 -11.06
C ILE A 189 5.00 1.92 -11.19
N LEU A 190 4.15 1.39 -10.33
CA LEU A 190 3.75 -0.01 -10.26
C LEU A 190 2.42 -0.25 -10.95
N LEU A 191 1.43 0.60 -10.65
CA LEU A 191 0.08 0.53 -11.20
C LEU A 191 -0.38 1.92 -11.65
N SER A 192 -1.12 1.97 -12.75
CA SER A 192 -1.81 3.18 -13.22
C SER A 192 -3.25 2.84 -13.65
N ILE A 193 -4.11 3.85 -13.77
CA ILE A 193 -5.45 3.67 -14.37
C ILE A 193 -5.29 3.53 -15.89
N ASP A 194 -5.85 2.46 -16.44
CA ASP A 194 -5.89 2.23 -17.89
C ASP A 194 -6.82 3.23 -18.57
N SER A 195 -6.38 3.79 -19.70
CA SER A 195 -7.12 4.81 -20.44
C SER A 195 -8.50 4.35 -20.95
N THR A 196 -8.74 3.05 -21.01
CA THR A 196 -10.05 2.49 -21.39
C THR A 196 -11.10 2.59 -20.29
N SER A 197 -10.69 2.94 -19.08
CA SER A 197 -11.57 2.99 -17.91
C SER A 197 -11.37 4.26 -17.09
N PHE A 198 -10.97 5.37 -17.70
CA PHE A 198 -10.86 6.60 -16.93
C PHE A 198 -12.15 6.87 -16.17
N PRO A 199 -12.07 6.99 -14.82
CA PRO A 199 -13.24 7.22 -14.02
C PRO A 199 -13.85 8.56 -14.36
N LEU A 200 -15.18 8.57 -14.47
CA LEU A 200 -15.93 9.81 -14.59
C LEU A 200 -16.21 10.36 -13.20
N GLY A 201 -16.06 11.65 -13.01
CA GLY A 201 -16.46 12.34 -11.80
C GLY A 201 -17.95 12.06 -11.49
N THR A 202 -18.26 11.85 -10.23
CA THR A 202 -19.60 11.53 -9.76
C THR A 202 -20.08 12.51 -8.69
N GLY A 203 -21.39 12.51 -8.40
CA GLY A 203 -21.96 13.41 -7.40
C GLY A 203 -21.68 14.88 -7.73
N PRO A 204 -21.26 15.71 -6.75
CA PRO A 204 -21.01 17.13 -6.96
C PRO A 204 -19.78 17.43 -7.82
N LYS A 205 -18.93 16.45 -8.12
CA LYS A 205 -17.69 16.60 -8.89
C LYS A 205 -17.79 16.03 -10.31
N LEU A 206 -18.95 16.07 -10.93
CA LEU A 206 -19.16 15.63 -12.31
C LEU A 206 -18.25 16.31 -13.34
N TYR A 207 -17.72 17.49 -13.02
CA TYR A 207 -16.77 18.23 -13.84
C TYR A 207 -15.32 17.70 -13.74
N GLU A 208 -15.00 16.91 -12.72
CA GLU A 208 -13.70 16.24 -12.56
C GLU A 208 -13.67 14.94 -13.35
N ILE A 209 -13.78 15.07 -14.67
CA ILE A 209 -13.80 13.92 -15.57
C ILE A 209 -12.37 13.65 -16.04
N TRP A 210 -11.90 12.46 -15.82
CA TRP A 210 -10.57 12.02 -16.23
C TRP A 210 -10.63 11.39 -17.61
N HIS A 211 -10.60 12.23 -18.64
CA HIS A 211 -10.70 11.79 -20.05
C HIS A 211 -9.37 11.48 -20.69
N SER A 212 -8.32 12.09 -20.19
CA SER A 212 -6.98 11.98 -20.74
C SER A 212 -5.95 12.24 -19.67
N GLY A 213 -4.75 11.73 -19.89
CA GLY A 213 -3.66 11.89 -18.95
C GLY A 213 -3.11 10.53 -18.50
N TYR A 214 -2.28 10.58 -17.49
CA TYR A 214 -1.65 9.42 -16.89
C TYR A 214 -1.82 9.49 -15.37
N TYR A 215 -2.46 8.49 -14.80
CA TYR A 215 -2.88 8.47 -13.42
C TYR A 215 -2.26 7.29 -12.66
N PRO A 216 -1.03 7.46 -12.13
CA PRO A 216 -0.44 6.48 -11.23
C PRO A 216 -1.29 6.31 -9.97
N VAL A 217 -1.50 5.06 -9.58
CA VAL A 217 -2.27 4.71 -8.36
C VAL A 217 -1.43 3.94 -7.35
N ALA A 218 -0.33 3.29 -7.78
CA ALA A 218 0.63 2.72 -6.85
C ALA A 218 2.05 2.89 -7.40
N TRP A 219 2.99 3.21 -6.50
CA TRP A 219 4.40 3.38 -6.86
C TRP A 219 5.34 3.16 -5.69
N THR A 220 6.62 3.01 -6.00
CA THR A 220 7.72 2.94 -5.05
C THR A 220 8.76 4.02 -5.34
N ASN A 221 9.56 4.35 -4.34
CA ASN A 221 10.68 5.28 -4.45
C ASN A 221 12.00 4.51 -4.30
N LYS A 222 12.89 4.62 -5.29
CA LYS A 222 14.16 3.89 -5.33
C LYS A 222 15.14 4.23 -4.18
N LYS A 223 14.94 5.37 -3.50
CA LYS A 223 15.74 5.79 -2.35
C LYS A 223 15.26 5.18 -1.03
N TYR A 224 14.01 4.70 -0.99
CA TYR A 224 13.36 4.20 0.21
C TYR A 224 12.65 2.88 -0.07
N LYS A 225 12.62 2.01 0.90
CA LYS A 225 11.84 0.78 0.83
C LYS A 225 10.37 1.07 1.15
N MET A 226 9.64 1.59 0.16
CA MET A 226 8.28 2.07 0.37
C MET A 226 7.36 1.73 -0.79
N ILE A 227 6.08 1.63 -0.52
CA ILE A 227 5.00 1.62 -1.51
C ILE A 227 3.91 2.59 -1.04
N TYR A 228 3.51 3.49 -1.93
CA TYR A 228 2.25 4.20 -1.80
C TYR A 228 1.18 3.51 -2.65
N ASP A 229 0.01 3.32 -2.07
CA ASP A 229 -1.17 2.75 -2.71
C ASP A 229 -2.35 3.72 -2.59
N ASN A 230 -2.88 4.18 -3.72
CA ASN A 230 -4.03 5.09 -3.75
C ASN A 230 -5.35 4.37 -3.41
N MET A 231 -5.36 3.05 -3.36
CA MET A 231 -6.52 2.26 -2.96
C MET A 231 -6.62 2.26 -1.42
N GLY A 232 -7.74 2.67 -0.86
CA GLY A 232 -7.83 2.80 0.59
C GLY A 232 -9.20 3.05 1.17
N HIS A 233 -10.15 3.54 0.42
CA HIS A 233 -11.54 3.52 0.85
C HIS A 233 -12.50 3.50 -0.33
N ASN A 234 -13.62 2.87 -0.15
CA ASN A 234 -14.60 2.75 -1.19
C ASN A 234 -16.04 2.90 -0.71
N ASP A 235 -16.29 3.27 0.57
CA ASP A 235 -17.66 3.16 0.93
C ASP A 235 -18.13 3.98 2.10
N ILE A 236 -19.09 4.71 1.75
CA ILE A 236 -20.17 5.12 2.62
C ILE A 236 -21.45 4.87 1.85
N ASP A 237 -22.53 4.65 2.58
CA ASP A 237 -23.86 4.62 2.01
C ASP A 237 -24.30 6.06 1.67
N TYR A 238 -23.80 6.56 0.55
CA TYR A 238 -24.12 7.91 0.06
C TYR A 238 -25.62 8.09 -0.27
N GLU A 239 -26.28 6.99 -0.63
CA GLU A 239 -27.67 7.04 -1.06
C GLU A 239 -28.63 7.15 0.12
N HIS A 240 -28.33 6.47 1.21
CA HIS A 240 -29.22 6.41 2.37
C HIS A 240 -28.66 7.18 3.57
N GLY A 241 -27.40 7.64 3.53
CA GLY A 241 -26.77 8.41 4.60
C GLY A 241 -26.65 7.63 5.91
N THR A 242 -26.56 6.32 5.87
CA THR A 242 -26.62 5.49 7.07
C THR A 242 -25.30 5.43 7.85
N ASN A 243 -24.20 5.90 7.27
CA ASN A 243 -22.85 5.78 7.82
C ASN A 243 -22.50 4.34 8.28
N LYS A 244 -23.04 3.34 7.60
CA LYS A 244 -22.70 1.95 7.87
C LYS A 244 -21.32 1.65 7.34
N GLU A 245 -20.64 0.75 8.04
CA GLU A 245 -19.42 0.15 7.55
C GLU A 245 -19.73 -0.72 6.33
N LEU A 246 -19.35 -0.22 5.16
CA LEU A 246 -19.60 -0.89 3.90
C LEU A 246 -18.29 -1.25 3.19
N SER A 247 -17.10 -1.11 3.83
CA SER A 247 -15.85 -1.36 3.17
C SER A 247 -15.74 -2.81 2.70
N PHE A 248 -15.52 -2.96 1.40
CA PHE A 248 -15.25 -4.22 0.72
C PHE A 248 -13.99 -4.10 -0.16
N GLN A 249 -13.05 -3.31 0.32
CA GLN A 249 -11.80 -3.03 -0.37
C GLN A 249 -10.98 -4.31 -0.59
N PHE A 250 -11.05 -5.24 0.36
CA PHE A 250 -10.35 -6.51 0.34
C PHE A 250 -11.15 -7.70 -0.23
N ASP A 251 -12.28 -7.45 -0.88
CA ASP A 251 -13.04 -8.50 -1.58
C ASP A 251 -12.49 -8.83 -2.99
N ASN A 252 -11.47 -8.11 -3.46
CA ASN A 252 -10.85 -8.31 -4.77
C ASN A 252 -9.54 -9.10 -4.64
N GLU A 253 -9.55 -10.36 -5.05
CA GLU A 253 -8.39 -11.25 -4.94
C GLU A 253 -7.14 -10.74 -5.67
N ILE A 254 -7.29 -10.08 -6.81
CA ILE A 254 -6.14 -9.58 -7.58
C ILE A 254 -5.54 -8.36 -6.90
N GLN A 255 -6.37 -7.45 -6.40
CA GLN A 255 -5.95 -6.30 -5.61
C GLN A 255 -5.28 -6.76 -4.30
N ASN A 256 -5.85 -7.74 -3.61
CA ASN A 256 -5.26 -8.35 -2.42
C ASN A 256 -3.89 -8.96 -2.71
N ARG A 257 -3.73 -9.60 -3.87
CA ARG A 257 -2.42 -10.15 -4.28
C ARG A 257 -1.36 -9.08 -4.40
N PHE A 258 -1.70 -7.91 -4.96
CA PHE A 258 -0.79 -6.76 -4.97
C PHE A 258 -0.36 -6.36 -3.56
N ILE A 259 -1.33 -6.18 -2.64
CA ILE A 259 -1.05 -5.77 -1.26
C ILE A 259 -0.18 -6.81 -0.53
N ILE A 260 -0.49 -8.09 -0.68
CA ILE A 260 0.27 -9.18 -0.08
C ILE A 260 1.70 -9.21 -0.63
N ASP A 261 1.88 -9.16 -1.95
CA ASP A 261 3.20 -9.19 -2.57
C ASP A 261 4.03 -7.95 -2.21
N ALA A 262 3.37 -6.79 -2.10
CA ALA A 262 3.98 -5.55 -1.62
C ALA A 262 4.50 -5.70 -0.19
N LEU A 263 3.69 -6.23 0.73
CA LEU A 263 4.11 -6.47 2.12
C LEU A 263 5.24 -7.49 2.22
N LEU A 264 5.18 -8.58 1.46
CA LEU A 264 6.24 -9.58 1.45
C LEU A 264 7.56 -8.99 0.93
N TRP A 265 7.50 -8.20 -0.13
CA TRP A 265 8.67 -7.47 -0.63
C TRP A 265 9.21 -6.48 0.40
N LEU A 266 8.34 -5.70 1.05
CA LEU A 266 8.72 -4.75 2.10
C LEU A 266 9.32 -5.46 3.32
N GLY A 267 8.79 -6.60 3.73
CA GLY A 267 9.27 -7.32 4.90
C GLY A 267 10.53 -8.14 4.66
N THR A 268 10.68 -8.75 3.49
CA THR A 268 11.75 -9.71 3.23
C THR A 268 12.77 -9.25 2.19
N GLY A 269 12.40 -8.32 1.31
CA GLY A 269 13.21 -7.90 0.16
C GLY A 269 13.26 -8.94 -0.97
N LYS A 270 12.38 -9.95 -0.91
CA LYS A 270 12.35 -11.08 -1.86
C LYS A 270 11.02 -11.15 -2.57
#